data_4c5b1a38d5d6998c2af1a2f26a582721
#
_entry.id   4c5b1a38d5d6998c2af1a2f26a582721
#
_cell.length_a   1.000
_cell.length_b   1.000
_cell.length_c   1.000
_cell.angle_alpha   90.00
_cell.angle_beta   90.00
_cell.angle_gamma   90.00
#
_symmetry.space_group_name_H-M   'P 1'
#
loop_
_entity.id
_entity.type
_entity.pdbx_description
1 polymer ?
#
loop_
_entity_poly.entity_id
_entity_poly.type
_entity_poly.pdbx_seq_one_letter_code
_entity_poly.pdbx_strand_id
1 'polypeptide(L)'
;MITKMKKLTFLVYYKEYEAFLNGVRDLGVVHVAEKQQGVADNTELQDSIRLSARLQATEKLLQAFKPARPAVEETPASAARGLEVLNEVDELQAEKNKLQQQLQTYQKEKAALEPWGNFEPASLSRLHDAGLAVGFYSCSEGNYDATWEDAYNAMVISRQSSRVYFVTVTRNSEETDLDAEQAKLPPYSLERVQVLCNETEQALSLIHISEPTRL
;
A
#
# COMPACT_ATOMS: atom_id res chain seq x y z
N MET A 1 33.92 45.37 -5.08
CA MET A 1 33.27 46.57 -4.50
C MET A 1 32.42 46.10 -3.35
N ILE A 2 32.74 46.48 -2.10
CA ILE A 2 32.00 46.04 -0.90
C ILE A 2 31.03 47.16 -0.53
N THR A 3 29.75 46.89 -0.67
CA THR A 3 28.68 47.83 -0.34
C THR A 3 28.38 47.75 1.16
N LYS A 4 28.37 48.86 1.88
CA LYS A 4 28.02 48.90 3.30
C LYS A 4 26.52 48.61 3.47
N MET A 5 26.20 47.54 4.14
CA MET A 5 24.82 47.19 4.50
C MET A 5 24.51 47.62 5.92
N LYS A 6 23.26 48.04 6.15
CA LYS A 6 22.76 48.34 7.53
C LYS A 6 21.74 47.27 7.89
N LYS A 7 21.88 46.68 9.09
CA LYS A 7 20.89 45.79 9.64
C LYS A 7 19.85 46.60 10.42
N LEU A 8 18.60 46.47 10.03
CA LEU A 8 17.46 47.12 10.68
C LEU A 8 16.58 46.03 11.31
N THR A 9 16.01 46.32 12.45
CA THR A 9 15.04 45.42 13.11
C THR A 9 13.74 46.21 13.27
N PHE A 10 12.66 45.64 12.75
CA PHE A 10 11.33 46.22 12.83
C PHE A 10 10.48 45.41 13.78
N LEU A 11 9.70 46.06 14.64
CA LEU A 11 8.65 45.47 15.43
C LEU A 11 7.33 45.86 14.78
N VAL A 12 6.63 44.86 14.26
CA VAL A 12 5.37 45.08 13.50
C VAL A 12 4.23 44.37 14.22
N TYR A 13 3.09 45.06 14.32
CA TYR A 13 1.88 44.45 14.88
C TYR A 13 1.39 43.33 13.94
N TYR A 14 1.03 42.18 14.51
CA TYR A 14 0.77 40.98 13.74
C TYR A 14 -0.33 41.15 12.66
N LYS A 15 -1.33 41.98 12.89
CA LYS A 15 -2.40 42.27 11.90
C LYS A 15 -1.93 43.11 10.70
N GLU A 16 -0.82 43.82 10.86
CA GLU A 16 -0.26 44.70 9.80
C GLU A 16 0.97 44.06 9.14
N TYR A 17 1.32 42.84 9.55
CA TYR A 17 2.54 42.18 9.11
C TYR A 17 2.57 41.96 7.59
N GLU A 18 1.49 41.51 6.99
CA GLU A 18 1.41 41.29 5.53
C GLU A 18 1.51 42.60 4.75
N ALA A 19 0.78 43.65 5.20
CA ALA A 19 0.85 44.95 4.56
C ALA A 19 2.25 45.53 4.64
N PHE A 20 2.91 45.37 5.79
CA PHE A 20 4.31 45.78 5.99
C PHE A 20 5.26 45.03 5.06
N LEU A 21 5.14 43.70 4.96
CA LEU A 21 5.99 42.88 4.07
C LEU A 21 5.83 43.28 2.61
N ASN A 22 4.60 43.50 2.16
CA ASN A 22 4.32 43.96 0.79
C ASN A 22 4.99 45.33 0.55
N GLY A 23 4.87 46.28 1.45
CA GLY A 23 5.54 47.57 1.34
C GLY A 23 7.06 47.44 1.29
N VAL A 24 7.64 46.56 2.08
CA VAL A 24 9.09 46.31 2.08
C VAL A 24 9.54 45.68 0.77
N ARG A 25 8.72 44.77 0.18
CA ARG A 25 8.96 44.13 -1.12
C ARG A 25 8.92 45.13 -2.26
N ASP A 26 7.95 46.05 -2.24
CA ASP A 26 7.80 47.08 -3.25
C ASP A 26 8.98 48.08 -3.27
N LEU A 27 9.63 48.31 -2.12
CA LEU A 27 10.85 49.11 -2.04
C LEU A 27 12.03 48.48 -2.77
N GLY A 28 12.09 47.14 -2.91
CA GLY A 28 13.10 46.39 -3.68
C GLY A 28 14.56 46.52 -3.19
N VAL A 29 14.80 47.20 -2.06
CA VAL A 29 16.14 47.47 -1.54
C VAL A 29 16.46 46.79 -0.22
N VAL A 30 15.54 46.03 0.34
CA VAL A 30 15.66 45.36 1.63
C VAL A 30 15.74 43.87 1.48
N HIS A 31 16.79 43.27 2.03
CA HIS A 31 16.88 41.80 2.14
C HIS A 31 16.37 41.40 3.53
N VAL A 32 15.27 40.64 3.55
CA VAL A 32 14.72 40.12 4.81
C VAL A 32 15.53 38.89 5.19
N ALA A 33 16.25 39.00 6.32
CA ALA A 33 16.98 37.88 6.89
C ALA A 33 16.05 37.14 7.87
N GLU A 34 15.60 35.97 7.47
CA GLU A 34 14.87 35.06 8.37
C GLU A 34 15.83 34.49 9.42
N LYS A 35 15.54 34.71 10.68
CA LYS A 35 16.11 33.86 11.73
C LYS A 35 15.33 32.57 11.74
N GLN A 36 15.95 31.52 11.25
CA GLN A 36 15.43 30.15 11.39
C GLN A 36 15.43 29.72 12.87
N GLN A 37 14.52 30.25 13.64
CA GLN A 37 14.19 29.77 14.99
C GLN A 37 12.68 29.85 15.17
N GLY A 38 12.05 28.74 14.92
CA GLY A 38 10.63 28.50 15.08
C GLY A 38 10.06 27.97 13.76
N VAL A 39 9.53 26.76 13.81
CA VAL A 39 8.58 26.31 12.80
C VAL A 39 7.43 27.31 12.89
N ALA A 40 7.30 28.19 11.91
CA ALA A 40 6.13 29.01 11.81
C ALA A 40 4.93 28.06 11.62
N ASP A 41 4.10 27.91 12.64
CA ASP A 41 2.81 27.20 12.59
C ASP A 41 1.82 28.00 11.73
N ASN A 42 2.25 28.35 10.53
CA ASN A 42 1.35 28.92 9.53
C ASN A 42 0.75 27.75 8.74
N THR A 43 -0.43 27.31 9.18
CA THR A 43 -1.18 26.23 8.54
C THR A 43 -1.42 26.50 7.06
N GLU A 44 -1.71 27.76 6.68
CA GLU A 44 -1.91 28.16 5.27
C GLU A 44 -0.66 27.98 4.42
N LEU A 45 0.52 28.30 4.97
CA LEU A 45 1.79 28.07 4.28
C LEU A 45 2.06 26.57 4.11
N GLN A 46 1.83 25.78 5.17
CA GLN A 46 1.98 24.32 5.11
C GLN A 46 1.05 23.70 4.07
N ASP A 47 -0.21 24.14 4.03
CA ASP A 47 -1.19 23.65 3.06
C ASP A 47 -0.82 24.06 1.62
N SER A 48 -0.31 25.27 1.43
CA SER A 48 0.21 25.74 0.13
C SER A 48 1.42 24.93 -0.34
N ILE A 49 2.35 24.59 0.56
CA ILE A 49 3.51 23.75 0.26
C ILE A 49 3.05 22.35 -0.11
N ARG A 50 2.10 21.76 0.64
CA ARG A 50 1.54 20.43 0.34
C ARG A 50 0.84 20.42 -1.02
N LEU A 51 0.02 21.42 -1.30
CA LEU A 51 -0.67 21.53 -2.59
C LEU A 51 0.34 21.65 -3.74
N SER A 52 1.36 22.49 -3.61
CA SER A 52 2.43 22.64 -4.60
C SER A 52 3.15 21.31 -4.86
N ALA A 53 3.50 20.57 -3.79
CA ALA A 53 4.14 19.27 -3.92
C ALA A 53 3.23 18.24 -4.63
N ARG A 54 1.93 18.20 -4.30
CA ARG A 54 0.94 17.34 -4.97
C ARG A 54 0.83 17.66 -6.46
N LEU A 55 0.71 18.95 -6.81
CA LEU A 55 0.62 19.39 -8.20
C LEU A 55 1.87 18.98 -9.01
N GLN A 56 3.06 19.20 -8.47
CA GLN A 56 4.30 18.81 -9.13
C GLN A 56 4.41 17.28 -9.32
N ALA A 57 4.00 16.50 -8.32
CA ALA A 57 3.99 15.04 -8.43
C ALA A 57 3.02 14.55 -9.50
N THR A 58 1.81 15.12 -9.54
CA THR A 58 0.79 14.80 -10.54
C THR A 58 1.20 15.22 -11.93
N GLU A 59 1.76 16.42 -12.10
CA GLU A 59 2.30 16.88 -13.40
C GLU A 59 3.36 15.92 -13.91
N LYS A 60 4.33 15.56 -13.08
CA LYS A 60 5.39 14.61 -13.45
C LYS A 60 4.82 13.25 -13.84
N LEU A 61 3.79 12.80 -13.14
CA LEU A 61 3.10 11.53 -13.43
C LEU A 61 2.41 11.61 -14.78
N LEU A 62 1.65 12.67 -15.05
CA LEU A 62 0.94 12.86 -16.32
C LEU A 62 1.89 13.02 -17.50
N GLN A 63 3.02 13.68 -17.32
CA GLN A 63 4.06 13.81 -18.36
C GLN A 63 4.67 12.46 -18.78
N ALA A 64 4.64 11.46 -17.89
CA ALA A 64 5.11 10.12 -18.22
C ALA A 64 4.17 9.35 -19.15
N PHE A 65 2.89 9.74 -19.21
CA PHE A 65 1.90 9.15 -20.11
C PHE A 65 1.93 9.86 -21.46
N LYS A 66 2.20 9.11 -22.53
CA LYS A 66 2.07 9.64 -23.88
C LYS A 66 0.60 9.59 -24.29
N PRO A 67 -0.02 10.72 -24.66
CA PRO A 67 -1.41 10.72 -25.08
C PRO A 67 -1.58 9.85 -26.34
N ALA A 68 -2.59 8.99 -26.32
CA ALA A 68 -2.92 8.12 -27.45
C ALA A 68 -3.49 8.91 -28.66
N ARG A 69 -3.89 10.17 -28.44
CA ARG A 69 -4.41 11.07 -29.49
C ARG A 69 -3.67 12.42 -29.43
N PRO A 70 -3.48 13.10 -30.58
CA PRO A 70 -2.95 14.45 -30.57
C PRO A 70 -3.87 15.37 -29.75
N ALA A 71 -3.24 16.37 -29.12
CA ALA A 71 -3.91 17.29 -28.19
C ALA A 71 -5.25 17.77 -28.74
N VAL A 72 -6.30 17.53 -27.98
CA VAL A 72 -7.59 18.19 -28.17
C VAL A 72 -7.39 19.68 -27.89
N GLU A 73 -8.11 20.54 -28.63
CA GLU A 73 -8.07 22.00 -28.49
C GLU A 73 -7.89 22.45 -27.03
N GLU A 74 -6.90 23.32 -26.82
CA GLU A 74 -6.61 23.89 -25.50
C GLU A 74 -7.88 24.62 -24.98
N THR A 75 -8.63 23.96 -24.14
CA THR A 75 -9.67 24.63 -23.38
C THR A 75 -9.01 25.55 -22.35
N PRO A 76 -9.52 26.77 -22.14
CA PRO A 76 -8.93 27.69 -21.19
C PRO A 76 -8.86 27.02 -19.81
N ALA A 77 -7.63 26.81 -19.34
CA ALA A 77 -7.36 26.16 -18.07
C ALA A 77 -7.91 27.02 -16.91
N SER A 78 -8.82 26.50 -16.12
CA SER A 78 -9.24 27.13 -14.87
C SER A 78 -8.56 26.43 -13.68
N ALA A 79 -8.20 27.20 -12.66
CA ALA A 79 -7.64 26.64 -11.42
C ALA A 79 -8.58 25.61 -10.76
N ALA A 80 -9.90 25.82 -10.88
CA ALA A 80 -10.90 24.89 -10.37
C ALA A 80 -10.80 23.52 -11.09
N ARG A 81 -10.71 23.51 -12.42
CA ARG A 81 -10.57 22.26 -13.19
C ARG A 81 -9.24 21.55 -12.88
N GLY A 82 -8.15 22.32 -12.68
CA GLY A 82 -6.87 21.77 -12.28
C GLY A 82 -6.93 21.03 -10.93
N LEU A 83 -7.67 21.58 -9.97
CA LEU A 83 -7.87 20.94 -8.66
C LEU A 83 -8.77 19.69 -8.74
N GLU A 84 -9.79 19.71 -9.60
CA GLU A 84 -10.63 18.53 -9.86
C GLU A 84 -9.78 17.38 -10.42
N VAL A 85 -8.99 17.64 -11.46
CA VAL A 85 -8.08 16.65 -12.06
C VAL A 85 -7.07 16.13 -11.03
N LEU A 86 -6.51 17.01 -10.19
CA LEU A 86 -5.59 16.61 -9.13
C LEU A 86 -6.25 15.60 -8.19
N ASN A 87 -7.47 15.87 -7.76
CA ASN A 87 -8.21 14.98 -6.86
C ASN A 87 -8.55 13.65 -7.55
N GLU A 88 -9.01 13.68 -8.80
CA GLU A 88 -9.27 12.46 -9.59
C GLU A 88 -8.01 11.57 -9.71
N VAL A 89 -6.86 12.17 -9.98
CA VAL A 89 -5.58 11.43 -10.08
C VAL A 89 -5.17 10.86 -8.72
N ASP A 90 -5.31 11.63 -7.64
CA ASP A 90 -4.99 11.14 -6.29
C ASP A 90 -5.88 9.95 -5.89
N GLU A 91 -7.18 10.00 -6.20
CA GLU A 91 -8.14 8.91 -5.95
C GLU A 91 -7.75 7.65 -6.74
N LEU A 92 -7.46 7.79 -8.04
CA LEU A 92 -7.03 6.67 -8.87
C LEU A 92 -5.71 6.06 -8.40
N GLN A 93 -4.75 6.89 -7.97
CA GLN A 93 -3.48 6.40 -7.40
C GLN A 93 -3.70 5.67 -6.07
N ALA A 94 -4.59 6.17 -5.22
CA ALA A 94 -4.92 5.51 -3.96
C ALA A 94 -5.60 4.15 -4.20
N GLU A 95 -6.55 4.08 -5.16
CA GLU A 95 -7.22 2.84 -5.54
C GLU A 95 -6.22 1.82 -6.14
N LYS A 96 -5.35 2.26 -7.04
CA LYS A 96 -4.29 1.45 -7.62
C LYS A 96 -3.38 0.85 -6.55
N ASN A 97 -2.90 1.69 -5.63
CA ASN A 97 -2.04 1.23 -4.53
C ASN A 97 -2.76 0.21 -3.65
N LYS A 98 -4.04 0.43 -3.34
CA LYS A 98 -4.87 -0.50 -2.57
C LYS A 98 -4.99 -1.85 -3.28
N LEU A 99 -5.32 -1.85 -4.57
CA LEU A 99 -5.44 -3.08 -5.35
C LEU A 99 -4.09 -3.81 -5.48
N GLN A 100 -2.98 -3.08 -5.63
CA GLN A 100 -1.65 -3.69 -5.66
C GLN A 100 -1.29 -4.37 -4.33
N GLN A 101 -1.62 -3.76 -3.20
CA GLN A 101 -1.43 -4.37 -1.88
C GLN A 101 -2.32 -5.60 -1.70
N GLN A 102 -3.57 -5.55 -2.13
CA GLN A 102 -4.48 -6.69 -2.10
C GLN A 102 -3.97 -7.84 -2.95
N LEU A 103 -3.54 -7.56 -4.19
CA LEU A 103 -2.98 -8.57 -5.07
C LEU A 103 -1.75 -9.24 -4.45
N GLN A 104 -0.85 -8.45 -3.87
CA GLN A 104 0.33 -8.99 -3.19
C GLN A 104 -0.05 -9.89 -1.99
N THR A 105 -1.09 -9.51 -1.26
CA THR A 105 -1.61 -10.33 -0.15
C THR A 105 -2.17 -11.64 -0.66
N TYR A 106 -3.03 -11.61 -1.68
CA TYR A 106 -3.61 -12.82 -2.28
C TYR A 106 -2.56 -13.74 -2.92
N GLN A 107 -1.53 -13.18 -3.54
CA GLN A 107 -0.41 -13.96 -4.08
C GLN A 107 0.36 -14.68 -2.97
N LYS A 108 0.57 -14.04 -1.82
CA LYS A 108 1.19 -14.68 -0.65
C LYS A 108 0.30 -15.78 -0.07
N GLU A 109 -1.00 -15.52 0.05
CA GLU A 109 -1.99 -16.50 0.52
C GLU A 109 -2.09 -17.70 -0.43
N LYS A 110 -2.08 -17.46 -1.75
CA LYS A 110 -2.03 -18.51 -2.76
C LYS A 110 -0.79 -19.39 -2.60
N ALA A 111 0.39 -18.77 -2.50
CA ALA A 111 1.65 -19.49 -2.30
C ALA A 111 1.66 -20.30 -0.98
N ALA A 112 1.03 -19.77 0.07
CA ALA A 112 0.89 -20.49 1.34
C ALA A 112 -0.06 -21.69 1.26
N LEU A 113 -1.09 -21.62 0.41
CA LEU A 113 -2.06 -22.71 0.22
C LEU A 113 -1.60 -23.77 -0.79
N GLU A 114 -0.79 -23.41 -1.77
CA GLU A 114 -0.40 -24.24 -2.89
C GLU A 114 0.16 -25.62 -2.47
N PRO A 115 1.03 -25.74 -1.43
CA PRO A 115 1.52 -27.04 -0.98
C PRO A 115 0.45 -27.96 -0.40
N TRP A 116 -0.67 -27.40 0.07
CA TRP A 116 -1.76 -28.14 0.72
C TRP A 116 -2.86 -28.59 -0.25
N GLY A 117 -2.85 -28.08 -1.47
CA GLY A 117 -3.87 -28.34 -2.46
C GLY A 117 -5.18 -27.59 -2.19
N ASN A 118 -6.22 -27.95 -2.95
CA ASN A 118 -7.53 -27.34 -2.81
C ASN A 118 -8.38 -28.10 -1.79
N PHE A 119 -8.71 -27.46 -0.68
CA PHE A 119 -9.62 -27.97 0.33
C PHE A 119 -10.65 -26.92 0.70
N GLU A 120 -11.80 -27.38 1.20
CA GLU A 120 -12.87 -26.49 1.65
C GLU A 120 -12.72 -26.17 3.14
N PRO A 121 -12.56 -24.88 3.52
CA PRO A 121 -12.48 -24.49 4.93
C PRO A 121 -13.68 -24.93 5.77
N ALA A 122 -14.88 -24.99 5.17
CA ALA A 122 -16.09 -25.51 5.81
C ALA A 122 -15.95 -26.97 6.24
N SER A 123 -15.14 -27.78 5.55
CA SER A 123 -14.88 -29.16 5.96
C SER A 123 -14.03 -29.23 7.22
N LEU A 124 -13.08 -28.32 7.40
CA LEU A 124 -12.29 -28.20 8.65
C LEU A 124 -13.18 -27.82 9.83
N SER A 125 -14.11 -26.87 9.63
CA SER A 125 -15.08 -26.50 10.66
C SER A 125 -15.96 -27.69 11.07
N ARG A 126 -16.44 -28.46 10.12
CA ARG A 126 -17.24 -29.69 10.40
C ARG A 126 -16.45 -30.74 11.18
N LEU A 127 -15.17 -30.92 10.89
CA LEU A 127 -14.27 -31.81 11.64
C LEU A 127 -14.08 -31.30 13.08
N HIS A 128 -13.87 -30.00 13.24
CA HIS A 128 -13.76 -29.38 14.55
C HIS A 128 -15.03 -29.57 15.40
N ASP A 129 -16.21 -29.38 14.81
CA ASP A 129 -17.51 -29.60 15.47
C ASP A 129 -17.73 -31.07 15.84
N ALA A 130 -17.12 -31.99 15.10
CA ALA A 130 -17.10 -33.42 15.41
C ALA A 130 -16.05 -33.81 16.49
N GLY A 131 -15.34 -32.81 17.07
CA GLY A 131 -14.36 -33.04 18.12
C GLY A 131 -12.95 -33.38 17.60
N LEU A 132 -12.67 -33.13 16.33
CA LEU A 132 -11.37 -33.38 15.71
C LEU A 132 -10.66 -32.09 15.36
N ALA A 133 -9.37 -31.98 15.75
CA ALA A 133 -8.49 -30.89 15.36
C ALA A 133 -7.62 -31.29 14.17
N VAL A 134 -7.61 -30.50 13.13
CA VAL A 134 -6.71 -30.67 11.98
C VAL A 134 -5.60 -29.63 12.08
N GLY A 135 -4.38 -30.10 12.26
CA GLY A 135 -3.17 -29.29 12.25
C GLY A 135 -2.47 -29.36 10.89
N PHE A 136 -1.93 -28.25 10.43
CA PHE A 136 -1.14 -28.16 9.20
C PHE A 136 0.31 -27.86 9.59
N TYR A 137 1.23 -28.72 9.17
CA TYR A 137 2.63 -28.65 9.60
C TYR A 137 3.59 -28.81 8.42
N SER A 138 4.72 -28.15 8.53
CA SER A 138 5.81 -28.35 7.58
C SER A 138 7.15 -28.50 8.30
N CYS A 139 8.01 -29.36 7.81
CA CYS A 139 9.36 -29.54 8.31
C CYS A 139 10.34 -29.77 7.15
N SER A 140 11.64 -29.76 7.43
CA SER A 140 12.64 -30.22 6.48
C SER A 140 12.51 -31.74 6.29
N GLU A 141 12.85 -32.24 5.11
CA GLU A 141 12.69 -33.66 4.78
C GLU A 141 13.45 -34.60 5.73
N GLY A 142 14.60 -34.14 6.24
CA GLY A 142 15.39 -34.88 7.21
C GLY A 142 14.85 -34.91 8.64
N ASN A 143 13.90 -34.01 8.95
CA ASN A 143 13.29 -33.89 10.28
C ASN A 143 11.92 -34.58 10.36
N TYR A 144 11.42 -35.09 9.23
CA TYR A 144 10.13 -35.79 9.25
C TYR A 144 10.29 -37.16 9.91
N ASP A 145 9.53 -37.41 10.96
CA ASP A 145 9.51 -38.69 11.68
C ASP A 145 8.25 -39.47 11.33
N ALA A 146 8.44 -40.68 10.78
CA ALA A 146 7.35 -41.57 10.42
C ALA A 146 6.51 -42.05 11.64
N THR A 147 7.05 -41.94 12.88
CA THR A 147 6.28 -42.26 14.09
C THR A 147 5.09 -41.32 14.30
N TRP A 148 5.12 -40.13 13.72
CA TRP A 148 4.01 -39.18 13.77
C TRP A 148 2.74 -39.67 13.03
N GLU A 149 2.90 -40.58 12.07
CA GLU A 149 1.77 -41.20 11.38
C GLU A 149 0.91 -42.01 12.33
N ASP A 150 1.53 -42.78 13.24
CA ASP A 150 0.83 -43.56 14.25
C ASP A 150 0.40 -42.71 15.47
N ALA A 151 1.26 -41.79 15.91
CA ALA A 151 1.01 -41.03 17.14
C ALA A 151 -0.04 -39.92 16.96
N TYR A 152 -0.05 -39.24 15.84
CA TYR A 152 -0.88 -38.06 15.58
C TYR A 152 -1.75 -38.17 14.31
N ASN A 153 -1.86 -39.36 13.74
CA ASN A 153 -2.48 -39.58 12.44
C ASN A 153 -1.95 -38.60 11.37
N ALA A 154 -0.62 -38.44 11.33
CA ALA A 154 0.00 -37.56 10.38
C ALA A 154 -0.12 -38.11 8.96
N MET A 155 -0.48 -37.27 8.03
CA MET A 155 -0.62 -37.63 6.61
C MET A 155 0.18 -36.61 5.77
N VAL A 156 1.14 -37.11 5.00
CA VAL A 156 1.92 -36.27 4.08
C VAL A 156 1.04 -35.88 2.89
N ILE A 157 0.92 -34.57 2.68
CA ILE A 157 0.16 -34.00 1.55
C ILE A 157 1.07 -33.77 0.34
N SER A 158 2.23 -33.14 0.57
CA SER A 158 3.17 -32.87 -0.52
C SER A 158 4.62 -32.79 -0.02
N ARG A 159 5.53 -32.99 -0.97
CA ARG A 159 6.98 -32.80 -0.73
C ARG A 159 7.48 -31.84 -1.80
N GLN A 160 7.98 -30.68 -1.38
CA GLN A 160 8.44 -29.65 -2.31
C GLN A 160 9.69 -28.95 -1.73
N SER A 161 10.69 -28.72 -2.56
CA SER A 161 11.89 -27.95 -2.21
C SER A 161 12.57 -28.42 -0.89
N SER A 162 12.70 -29.76 -0.70
CA SER A 162 13.26 -30.37 0.52
C SER A 162 12.46 -30.11 1.80
N ARG A 163 11.18 -29.74 1.67
CA ARG A 163 10.22 -29.63 2.77
C ARG A 163 9.09 -30.64 2.59
N VAL A 164 8.64 -31.19 3.71
CA VAL A 164 7.49 -32.07 3.82
C VAL A 164 6.34 -31.26 4.41
N TYR A 165 5.20 -31.28 3.72
CA TYR A 165 3.95 -30.68 4.17
C TYR A 165 3.00 -31.79 4.54
N PHE A 166 2.52 -31.80 5.77
CA PHE A 166 1.67 -32.85 6.31
C PHE A 166 0.60 -32.29 7.22
N VAL A 167 -0.49 -33.01 7.34
CA VAL A 167 -1.58 -32.68 8.27
C VAL A 167 -1.61 -33.71 9.37
N THR A 168 -2.05 -33.28 10.55
CA THR A 168 -2.36 -34.18 11.68
C THR A 168 -3.84 -34.10 11.98
N VAL A 169 -4.41 -35.22 12.42
CA VAL A 169 -5.79 -35.29 12.86
C VAL A 169 -5.81 -35.86 14.27
N THR A 170 -6.06 -34.98 15.23
CA THR A 170 -6.09 -35.31 16.66
C THR A 170 -7.44 -34.93 17.27
N ARG A 171 -7.70 -35.34 18.51
CA ARG A 171 -8.87 -34.86 19.25
C ARG A 171 -8.64 -33.43 19.72
N ASN A 172 -9.69 -32.62 19.83
CA ASN A 172 -9.57 -31.19 20.20
C ASN A 172 -8.84 -30.92 21.54
N SER A 173 -8.67 -31.93 22.40
CA SER A 173 -8.00 -31.83 23.70
C SER A 173 -6.55 -32.32 23.72
N GLU A 174 -6.05 -32.82 22.60
CA GLU A 174 -4.69 -33.38 22.50
C GLU A 174 -3.72 -32.33 22.01
N GLU A 175 -2.66 -32.07 22.81
CA GLU A 175 -1.54 -31.23 22.36
C GLU A 175 -0.61 -32.05 21.46
N THR A 176 -0.22 -31.48 20.35
CA THR A 176 0.76 -32.07 19.44
C THR A 176 2.16 -31.50 19.76
N ASP A 177 3.06 -32.36 20.23
CA ASP A 177 4.47 -32.03 20.43
C ASP A 177 5.27 -32.51 19.20
N LEU A 178 5.43 -31.61 18.22
CA LEU A 178 6.06 -31.88 16.93
C LEU A 178 7.22 -30.91 16.71
N ASP A 179 8.38 -31.44 16.33
CA ASP A 179 9.49 -30.61 15.83
C ASP A 179 9.22 -30.15 14.39
N ALA A 180 8.10 -29.44 14.21
CA ALA A 180 7.62 -28.98 12.92
C ALA A 180 6.95 -27.60 13.05
N GLU A 181 7.07 -26.82 11.99
CA GLU A 181 6.49 -25.49 11.91
C GLU A 181 4.99 -25.58 11.60
N GLN A 182 4.15 -25.07 12.49
CA GLN A 182 2.72 -25.02 12.27
C GLN A 182 2.36 -23.92 11.27
N ALA A 183 1.69 -24.29 10.18
CA ALA A 183 1.22 -23.36 9.17
C ALA A 183 -0.12 -22.74 9.59
N LYS A 184 -0.18 -21.40 9.55
CA LYS A 184 -1.45 -20.67 9.66
C LYS A 184 -1.99 -20.43 8.26
N LEU A 185 -3.03 -21.17 7.89
CA LEU A 185 -3.64 -21.04 6.57
C LEU A 185 -4.70 -19.93 6.56
N PRO A 186 -4.87 -19.23 5.44
CA PRO A 186 -5.94 -18.27 5.26
C PRO A 186 -7.32 -18.97 5.27
N PRO A 187 -8.41 -18.25 5.59
CA PRO A 187 -9.76 -18.82 5.70
C PRO A 187 -10.44 -19.09 4.36
N TYR A 188 -9.67 -19.19 3.28
CA TYR A 188 -10.16 -19.36 1.92
C TYR A 188 -9.64 -20.67 1.33
N SER A 189 -10.38 -21.24 0.34
CA SER A 189 -9.85 -22.30 -0.50
C SER A 189 -8.84 -21.75 -1.51
N LEU A 190 -7.92 -22.59 -2.00
CA LEU A 190 -6.95 -22.22 -3.04
C LEU A 190 -7.65 -21.66 -4.28
N GLU A 191 -8.75 -22.30 -4.70
CA GLU A 191 -9.56 -21.86 -5.85
C GLU A 191 -10.13 -20.44 -5.62
N ARG A 192 -10.66 -20.16 -4.42
CA ARG A 192 -11.20 -18.83 -4.11
C ARG A 192 -10.13 -17.76 -4.16
N VAL A 193 -8.93 -18.01 -3.58
CA VAL A 193 -7.82 -17.07 -3.64
C VAL A 193 -7.36 -16.83 -5.08
N GLN A 194 -7.39 -17.87 -5.92
CA GLN A 194 -7.04 -17.73 -7.33
C GLN A 194 -8.03 -16.86 -8.09
N VAL A 195 -9.33 -16.98 -7.81
CA VAL A 195 -10.36 -16.08 -8.34
C VAL A 195 -10.12 -14.64 -7.88
N LEU A 196 -9.85 -14.42 -6.60
CA LEU A 196 -9.56 -13.09 -6.07
C LEU A 196 -8.31 -12.43 -6.69
N CYS A 197 -7.25 -13.21 -6.96
CA CYS A 197 -6.08 -12.73 -7.70
C CYS A 197 -6.49 -12.25 -9.10
N ASN A 198 -7.23 -13.07 -9.85
CA ASN A 198 -7.64 -12.74 -11.22
C ASN A 198 -8.57 -11.52 -11.27
N GLU A 199 -9.55 -11.43 -10.35
CA GLU A 199 -10.45 -10.27 -10.24
C GLU A 199 -9.66 -8.97 -9.96
N THR A 200 -8.66 -9.05 -9.05
CA THR A 200 -7.82 -7.90 -8.70
C THR A 200 -6.89 -7.49 -9.84
N GLU A 201 -6.32 -8.44 -10.57
CA GLU A 201 -5.50 -8.19 -11.76
C GLU A 201 -6.33 -7.53 -12.87
N GLN A 202 -7.55 -7.98 -13.08
CA GLN A 202 -8.48 -7.37 -14.04
C GLN A 202 -8.82 -5.92 -13.63
N ALA A 203 -9.11 -5.68 -12.36
CA ALA A 203 -9.39 -4.34 -11.85
C ALA A 203 -8.18 -3.40 -12.05
N LEU A 204 -6.97 -3.86 -11.77
CA LEU A 204 -5.73 -3.10 -12.02
C LEU A 204 -5.53 -2.80 -13.51
N SER A 205 -5.84 -3.76 -14.39
CA SER A 205 -5.75 -3.57 -15.84
C SER A 205 -6.72 -2.48 -16.33
N LEU A 206 -7.94 -2.44 -15.78
CA LEU A 206 -8.93 -1.41 -16.12
C LEU A 206 -8.49 -0.02 -15.68
N ILE A 207 -7.88 0.13 -14.51
CA ILE A 207 -7.31 1.41 -14.07
C ILE A 207 -6.19 1.84 -15.02
N HIS A 208 -5.30 0.93 -15.42
CA HIS A 208 -4.21 1.23 -16.37
C HIS A 208 -4.71 1.71 -17.74
N ILE A 209 -5.85 1.19 -18.20
CA ILE A 209 -6.47 1.60 -19.47
C ILE A 209 -7.21 2.93 -19.32
N SER A 210 -7.79 3.22 -18.16
CA SER A 210 -8.58 4.42 -17.91
C SER A 210 -7.76 5.66 -17.50
N GLU A 211 -6.55 5.47 -16.97
CA GLU A 211 -5.66 6.58 -16.60
C GLU A 211 -5.39 7.57 -17.75
N PRO A 212 -5.05 7.15 -18.97
CA PRO A 212 -4.80 8.10 -20.09
C PRO A 212 -6.04 8.52 -20.86
N THR A 213 -7.22 7.95 -20.65
CA THR A 213 -8.42 8.22 -21.46
C THR A 213 -9.43 9.13 -20.80
N ARG A 214 -9.32 9.38 -19.49
CA ARG A 214 -10.23 10.25 -18.72
C ARG A 214 -9.74 11.70 -18.58
N LEU A 215 -8.47 11.94 -18.87
CA LEU A 215 -7.82 13.25 -18.87
C LEU A 215 -7.68 13.76 -20.31
#